data_3592b03e8c0db57a0a071794286b0935
#
_entry.id   3592b03e8c0db57a0a071794286b0935
#
_cell.length_a   1.000
_cell.length_b   1.000
_cell.length_c   1.000
_cell.angle_alpha   90.00
_cell.angle_beta   90.00
_cell.angle_gamma   90.00
#
_symmetry.space_group_name_H-M   'P 1'
#
loop_
_entity.id
_entity.type
_entity.pdbx_description
1 polymer ?
#
loop_
_entity_poly.entity_id
_entity_poly.type
_entity_poly.pdbx_seq_one_letter_code
_entity_poly.pdbx_strand_id
1 'polypeptide(L)'
;EDEGLVLEVFAADERADLAAQYLAGQAESLRNFVGAGLRSGPLGDARVVLARDGEGRPHGGMRVHLRRPGVPLPVELALGERCAIAEAVARAPAPLVELCGTWIAERHRGTALALVIARAAIEAARSLGARWIVGCGHQYVMPFYCRFGAVVDAGLGVHAYPDARYETRVFWADPEFCAGKLSEVEGIRGVVCRTRIFVRGEVSERQGGEESREISKFYRMDRGWQEVRA
;
A
#
# COMPACT_ATOMS: atom_id res chain seq x y z
N GLU A 1 28.30 -0.47 5.99
CA GLU A 1 27.41 0.67 6.30
C GLU A 1 26.03 0.25 5.80
N ASP A 2 25.10 0.00 6.72
CA ASP A 2 23.73 -0.37 6.42
C ASP A 2 23.02 0.91 5.94
N GLU A 3 23.07 1.17 4.63
CA GLU A 3 22.31 2.27 4.04
C GLU A 3 20.82 1.95 4.18
N GLY A 4 20.18 2.68 5.08
CA GLY A 4 18.77 2.49 5.41
C GLY A 4 17.86 2.66 4.18
N LEU A 5 16.74 1.96 4.16
CA LEU A 5 15.76 2.08 3.08
C LEU A 5 15.06 3.44 3.13
N VAL A 6 14.76 3.99 1.96
CA VAL A 6 13.91 5.17 1.80
C VAL A 6 12.54 4.72 1.36
N LEU A 7 11.50 5.14 2.09
CA LEU A 7 10.11 4.99 1.68
C LEU A 7 9.64 6.24 0.95
N GLU A 8 9.18 6.06 -0.27
CA GLU A 8 8.60 7.14 -1.07
C GLU A 8 7.10 6.90 -1.24
N VAL A 9 6.31 7.94 -0.98
CA VAL A 9 4.85 7.93 -1.19
C VAL A 9 4.54 9.01 -2.22
N PHE A 10 3.98 8.61 -3.36
CA PHE A 10 3.76 9.50 -4.50
C PHE A 10 2.50 9.13 -5.29
N ALA A 11 1.98 10.05 -6.09
CA ALA A 11 0.97 9.76 -7.09
C ALA A 11 1.61 9.13 -8.33
N ALA A 12 1.06 8.03 -8.82
CA ALA A 12 1.66 7.27 -9.90
C ALA A 12 1.75 8.06 -11.21
N ASP A 13 0.79 8.94 -11.47
CA ASP A 13 0.74 9.82 -12.64
C ASP A 13 1.72 11.00 -12.55
N GLU A 14 2.19 11.36 -11.36
CA GLU A 14 3.17 12.43 -11.14
C GLU A 14 4.63 11.93 -11.20
N ARG A 15 4.86 10.65 -10.91
CA ARG A 15 6.20 10.04 -10.86
C ARG A 15 6.26 8.73 -11.64
N ALA A 16 6.16 8.86 -12.97
CA ALA A 16 6.18 7.72 -13.89
C ALA A 16 7.46 6.86 -13.77
N ASP A 17 8.59 7.49 -13.42
CA ASP A 17 9.87 6.84 -13.18
C ASP A 17 9.82 5.86 -11.99
N LEU A 18 9.25 6.29 -10.87
CA LEU A 18 9.09 5.47 -9.67
C LEU A 18 7.94 4.46 -9.83
N ALA A 19 6.89 4.85 -10.54
CA ALA A 19 5.78 3.96 -10.87
C ALA A 19 6.26 2.76 -11.70
N ALA A 20 7.14 2.99 -12.67
CA ALA A 20 7.76 1.92 -13.45
C ALA A 20 8.63 0.99 -12.59
N GLN A 21 9.42 1.54 -11.66
CA GLN A 21 10.21 0.73 -10.71
C GLN A 21 9.33 -0.13 -9.80
N TYR A 22 8.23 0.44 -9.28
CA TYR A 22 7.26 -0.32 -8.49
C TYR A 22 6.69 -1.50 -9.28
N LEU A 23 6.25 -1.26 -10.52
CA LEU A 23 5.67 -2.31 -11.38
C LEU A 23 6.69 -3.39 -11.73
N ALA A 24 7.94 -3.01 -12.01
CA ALA A 24 9.01 -3.96 -12.30
C ALA A 24 9.29 -4.88 -11.08
N GLY A 25 9.44 -4.30 -9.89
CA GLY A 25 9.66 -5.07 -8.66
C GLY A 25 8.47 -5.95 -8.30
N GLN A 26 7.24 -5.47 -8.50
CA GLN A 26 6.04 -6.27 -8.31
C GLN A 26 6.00 -7.44 -9.28
N ALA A 27 6.26 -7.22 -10.57
CA ALA A 27 6.25 -8.27 -11.59
C ALA A 27 7.30 -9.35 -11.32
N GLU A 28 8.48 -8.95 -10.86
CA GLU A 28 9.54 -9.88 -10.44
C GLU A 28 9.11 -10.72 -9.23
N SER A 29 8.60 -10.07 -8.18
CA SER A 29 8.14 -10.74 -6.96
C SER A 29 7.01 -11.73 -7.24
N LEU A 30 6.05 -11.36 -8.09
CA LEU A 30 4.92 -12.19 -8.44
C LEU A 30 5.30 -13.37 -9.36
N ARG A 31 6.33 -13.22 -10.18
CA ARG A 31 6.85 -14.28 -11.05
C ARG A 31 7.24 -15.53 -10.28
N ASN A 32 7.82 -15.33 -9.11
CA ASN A 32 8.25 -16.42 -8.22
C ASN A 32 7.08 -17.08 -7.47
N PHE A 33 5.92 -16.41 -7.35
CA PHE A 33 4.77 -16.92 -6.60
C PHE A 33 3.64 -17.48 -7.48
N VAL A 34 3.33 -16.79 -8.55
CA VAL A 34 2.09 -17.02 -9.31
C VAL A 34 2.36 -17.48 -10.74
N GLY A 35 3.64 -17.55 -11.12
CA GLY A 35 4.03 -17.83 -12.52
C GLY A 35 3.96 -16.58 -13.40
N ALA A 36 4.45 -16.69 -14.62
CA ALA A 36 4.72 -15.57 -15.53
C ALA A 36 3.47 -14.84 -16.10
N GLY A 37 2.27 -15.12 -15.60
CA GLY A 37 1.01 -14.63 -16.19
C GLY A 37 0.27 -13.54 -15.42
N LEU A 38 0.60 -13.28 -14.17
CA LEU A 38 -0.11 -12.26 -13.39
C LEU A 38 0.34 -10.87 -13.82
N ARG A 39 -0.54 -10.13 -14.46
CA ARG A 39 -0.29 -8.73 -14.81
C ARG A 39 -0.76 -7.83 -13.67
N SER A 40 0.11 -6.94 -13.25
CA SER A 40 -0.31 -5.81 -12.43
C SER A 40 -1.31 -4.97 -13.22
N GLY A 41 -2.49 -4.72 -12.67
CA GLY A 41 -3.44 -3.79 -13.29
C GLY A 41 -2.85 -2.36 -13.36
N PRO A 42 -3.46 -1.46 -14.14
CA PRO A 42 -3.00 -0.09 -14.29
C PRO A 42 -2.94 0.60 -12.92
N LEU A 43 -1.93 1.46 -12.74
CA LEU A 43 -1.81 2.27 -11.53
C LEU A 43 -2.81 3.43 -11.53
N GLY A 44 -3.08 4.00 -12.70
CA GLY A 44 -3.92 5.20 -12.80
C GLY A 44 -3.36 6.32 -11.93
N ASP A 45 -4.22 6.90 -11.11
CA ASP A 45 -3.91 7.95 -10.14
C ASP A 45 -3.68 7.41 -8.71
N ALA A 46 -3.35 6.11 -8.59
CA ALA A 46 -3.07 5.50 -7.29
C ALA A 46 -1.93 6.21 -6.56
N ARG A 47 -2.03 6.28 -5.23
CA ARG A 47 -0.85 6.53 -4.41
C ARG A 47 -0.02 5.26 -4.34
N VAL A 48 1.26 5.38 -4.56
CA VAL A 48 2.21 4.27 -4.49
C VAL A 48 3.15 4.48 -3.31
N VAL A 49 3.31 3.45 -2.52
CA VAL A 49 4.37 3.35 -1.51
C VAL A 49 5.47 2.47 -2.08
N LEU A 50 6.69 2.98 -2.15
CA LEU A 50 7.85 2.27 -2.70
C LEU A 50 9.03 2.38 -1.74
N ALA A 51 9.56 1.25 -1.30
CA ALA A 51 10.79 1.17 -0.52
C ALA A 51 11.99 0.94 -1.44
N ARG A 52 13.01 1.80 -1.34
CA ARG A 52 14.24 1.72 -2.13
C ARG A 52 15.48 1.85 -1.26
N ASP A 53 16.60 1.28 -1.70
CA ASP A 53 17.90 1.52 -1.07
C ASP A 53 18.56 2.81 -1.58
N GLY A 54 19.77 3.10 -1.07
CA GLY A 54 20.56 4.26 -1.47
C GLY A 54 20.96 4.27 -2.94
N GLU A 55 20.99 3.10 -3.59
CA GLU A 55 21.26 2.96 -5.02
C GLU A 55 19.99 3.07 -5.87
N GLY A 56 18.83 3.26 -5.24
CA GLY A 56 17.55 3.41 -5.91
C GLY A 56 16.88 2.07 -6.30
N ARG A 57 17.41 0.92 -5.85
CA ARG A 57 16.82 -0.38 -6.15
C ARG A 57 15.56 -0.60 -5.31
N PRO A 58 14.44 -1.08 -5.92
CA PRO A 58 13.20 -1.31 -5.21
C PRO A 58 13.26 -2.59 -4.35
N HIS A 59 12.70 -2.53 -3.14
CA HIS A 59 12.69 -3.62 -2.16
C HIS A 59 11.31 -4.05 -1.72
N GLY A 60 10.31 -3.27 -1.99
CA GLY A 60 8.93 -3.56 -1.66
C GLY A 60 8.03 -2.38 -1.94
N GLY A 61 6.73 -2.64 -1.98
CA GLY A 61 5.77 -1.57 -2.19
C GLY A 61 4.33 -2.03 -2.08
N MET A 62 3.44 -1.04 -2.13
CA MET A 62 1.99 -1.19 -2.08
C MET A 62 1.36 -0.02 -2.82
N ARG A 63 0.15 -0.20 -3.31
CA ARG A 63 -0.64 0.87 -3.93
C ARG A 63 -1.96 1.07 -3.20
N VAL A 64 -2.41 2.31 -3.23
CA VAL A 64 -3.65 2.78 -2.61
C VAL A 64 -4.50 3.43 -3.70
N HIS A 65 -5.62 2.83 -4.03
CA HIS A 65 -6.56 3.35 -5.01
C HIS A 65 -7.75 4.00 -4.33
N LEU A 66 -8.00 5.27 -4.60
CA LEU A 66 -9.24 5.93 -4.17
C LEU A 66 -10.38 5.52 -5.10
N ARG A 67 -11.48 5.04 -4.54
CA ARG A 67 -12.69 4.74 -5.31
C ARG A 67 -13.26 6.00 -5.93
N ARG A 68 -13.47 5.97 -7.26
CA ARG A 68 -14.08 7.05 -8.02
C ARG A 68 -15.34 6.59 -8.72
N PRO A 69 -16.34 7.45 -8.90
CA PRO A 69 -17.54 7.11 -9.66
C PRO A 69 -17.19 6.60 -11.06
N GLY A 70 -17.77 5.47 -11.46
CA GLY A 70 -17.57 4.89 -12.80
C GLY A 70 -16.21 4.20 -13.02
N VAL A 71 -15.30 4.20 -12.04
CA VAL A 71 -14.00 3.53 -12.13
C VAL A 71 -13.97 2.38 -11.14
N PRO A 72 -13.95 1.11 -11.61
CA PRO A 72 -13.89 -0.03 -10.71
C PRO A 72 -12.54 -0.11 -10.01
N LEU A 73 -12.55 -0.51 -8.74
CA LEU A 73 -11.32 -0.80 -7.99
C LEU A 73 -10.67 -2.10 -8.52
N PRO A 74 -9.35 -2.26 -8.34
CA PRO A 74 -8.66 -3.51 -8.71
C PRO A 74 -9.31 -4.78 -8.17
N VAL A 75 -9.83 -4.76 -6.94
CA VAL A 75 -10.55 -5.91 -6.34
C VAL A 75 -11.86 -6.23 -7.07
N GLU A 76 -12.58 -5.22 -7.57
CA GLU A 76 -13.78 -5.41 -8.37
C GLU A 76 -13.44 -6.06 -9.72
N LEU A 77 -12.32 -5.66 -10.34
CA LEU A 77 -11.83 -6.26 -11.57
C LEU A 77 -11.35 -7.71 -11.37
N ALA A 78 -10.70 -7.97 -10.23
CA ALA A 78 -10.16 -9.29 -9.90
C ALA A 78 -11.23 -10.31 -9.52
N LEU A 79 -12.25 -9.91 -8.77
CA LEU A 79 -13.22 -10.80 -8.15
C LEU A 79 -14.67 -10.58 -8.60
N GLY A 80 -14.96 -9.56 -9.42
CA GLY A 80 -16.32 -9.15 -9.77
C GLY A 80 -17.16 -10.26 -10.43
N GLU A 81 -16.52 -11.16 -11.16
CA GLU A 81 -17.19 -12.33 -11.75
C GLU A 81 -17.37 -13.52 -10.79
N ARG A 82 -16.75 -13.44 -9.59
CA ARG A 82 -16.68 -14.55 -8.62
C ARG A 82 -17.55 -14.33 -7.40
N CYS A 83 -17.87 -13.07 -7.08
CA CYS A 83 -18.67 -12.74 -5.91
C CYS A 83 -19.31 -11.34 -6.05
N ALA A 84 -20.19 -10.98 -5.12
CA ALA A 84 -20.89 -9.70 -5.08
C ALA A 84 -19.99 -8.54 -4.58
N ILE A 85 -18.70 -8.52 -4.96
CA ILE A 85 -17.77 -7.47 -4.49
C ILE A 85 -18.18 -6.08 -4.95
N ALA A 86 -18.65 -5.94 -6.20
CA ALA A 86 -19.08 -4.64 -6.73
C ALA A 86 -20.26 -4.06 -5.94
N GLU A 87 -21.22 -4.90 -5.53
CA GLU A 87 -22.32 -4.49 -4.66
C GLU A 87 -21.84 -4.13 -3.26
N ALA A 88 -20.92 -4.90 -2.68
CA ALA A 88 -20.34 -4.60 -1.38
C ALA A 88 -19.59 -3.27 -1.39
N VAL A 89 -18.76 -3.03 -2.42
CA VAL A 89 -18.05 -1.76 -2.64
C VAL A 89 -19.03 -0.60 -2.84
N ALA A 90 -20.14 -0.82 -3.57
CA ALA A 90 -21.16 0.21 -3.79
C ALA A 90 -21.87 0.64 -2.49
N ARG A 91 -22.05 -0.29 -1.55
CA ARG A 91 -22.69 -0.02 -0.24
C ARG A 91 -21.71 0.55 0.80
N ALA A 92 -20.41 0.42 0.59
CA ALA A 92 -19.42 0.89 1.55
C ALA A 92 -19.46 2.41 1.71
N PRO A 93 -19.31 2.94 2.93
CA PRO A 93 -19.23 4.37 3.16
C PRO A 93 -18.04 5.00 2.41
N ALA A 94 -18.31 6.16 1.79
CA ALA A 94 -17.26 6.93 1.12
C ALA A 94 -16.61 7.95 2.09
N PRO A 95 -15.35 8.35 1.85
CA PRO A 95 -14.43 7.84 0.84
C PRO A 95 -13.91 6.43 1.15
N LEU A 96 -13.86 5.57 0.13
CA LEU A 96 -13.33 4.23 0.19
C LEU A 96 -12.02 4.15 -0.60
N VAL A 97 -11.03 3.46 -0.06
CA VAL A 97 -9.78 3.14 -0.77
C VAL A 97 -9.57 1.63 -0.82
N GLU A 98 -8.83 1.17 -1.83
CA GLU A 98 -8.30 -0.18 -1.86
C GLU A 98 -6.80 -0.17 -1.60
N LEU A 99 -6.35 -1.05 -0.69
CA LEU A 99 -4.95 -1.41 -0.54
C LEU A 99 -4.67 -2.69 -1.32
N CYS A 100 -3.77 -2.62 -2.30
CA CYS A 100 -3.47 -3.79 -3.13
C CYS A 100 -2.04 -3.79 -3.67
N GLY A 101 -1.70 -4.86 -4.38
CA GLY A 101 -0.42 -4.98 -5.07
C GLY A 101 0.79 -4.98 -4.15
N THR A 102 0.64 -5.45 -2.91
CA THR A 102 1.74 -5.57 -1.95
C THR A 102 2.77 -6.58 -2.44
N TRP A 103 4.03 -6.20 -2.39
CA TRP A 103 5.14 -7.08 -2.66
C TRP A 103 6.36 -6.71 -1.82
N ILE A 104 7.18 -7.70 -1.51
CA ILE A 104 8.43 -7.55 -0.76
C ILE A 104 9.50 -8.37 -1.48
N ALA A 105 10.65 -7.77 -1.74
CA ALA A 105 11.80 -8.48 -2.30
C ALA A 105 12.23 -9.63 -1.39
N GLU A 106 12.65 -10.74 -1.97
CA GLU A 106 12.91 -12.00 -1.25
C GLU A 106 13.83 -11.83 -0.04
N ARG A 107 14.90 -11.06 -0.18
CA ARG A 107 15.85 -10.77 0.90
C ARG A 107 15.26 -10.05 2.12
N HIS A 108 14.08 -9.43 1.98
CA HIS A 108 13.39 -8.72 3.05
C HIS A 108 12.13 -9.42 3.54
N ARG A 109 11.84 -10.64 3.06
CA ARG A 109 10.72 -11.44 3.57
C ARG A 109 10.96 -11.81 5.03
N GLY A 110 9.91 -11.73 5.83
CA GLY A 110 10.02 -11.97 7.27
C GLY A 110 10.63 -10.83 8.08
N THR A 111 11.01 -9.72 7.44
CA THR A 111 11.46 -8.50 8.13
C THR A 111 10.30 -7.55 8.41
N ALA A 112 10.60 -6.47 9.12
CA ALA A 112 9.64 -5.41 9.41
C ALA A 112 9.20 -4.58 8.18
N LEU A 113 9.80 -4.78 7.00
CA LEU A 113 9.53 -3.95 5.82
C LEU A 113 8.05 -3.99 5.41
N ALA A 114 7.40 -5.15 5.49
CA ALA A 114 5.97 -5.26 5.20
C ALA A 114 5.11 -4.38 6.12
N LEU A 115 5.47 -4.29 7.41
CA LEU A 115 4.80 -3.42 8.39
C LEU A 115 4.99 -1.94 8.06
N VAL A 116 6.21 -1.56 7.71
CA VAL A 116 6.55 -0.17 7.38
C VAL A 116 5.81 0.28 6.13
N ILE A 117 5.76 -0.56 5.10
CA ILE A 117 4.99 -0.31 3.88
C ILE A 117 3.49 -0.23 4.18
N ALA A 118 2.93 -1.17 4.95
CA ALA A 118 1.52 -1.15 5.32
C ALA A 118 1.15 0.13 6.09
N ARG A 119 2.00 0.55 7.03
CA ARG A 119 1.80 1.80 7.76
C ARG A 119 1.79 3.01 6.84
N ALA A 120 2.76 3.14 5.94
CA ALA A 120 2.80 4.24 4.98
C ALA A 120 1.58 4.23 4.04
N ALA A 121 1.09 3.05 3.64
CA ALA A 121 -0.12 2.92 2.83
C ALA A 121 -1.39 3.34 3.61
N ILE A 122 -1.48 3.01 4.89
CA ILE A 122 -2.59 3.46 5.76
C ILE A 122 -2.55 4.98 5.94
N GLU A 123 -1.37 5.57 6.16
CA GLU A 123 -1.23 7.03 6.23
C GLU A 123 -1.58 7.70 4.89
N ALA A 124 -1.21 7.09 3.75
CA ALA A 124 -1.64 7.56 2.44
C ALA A 124 -3.18 7.48 2.28
N ALA A 125 -3.81 6.39 2.73
CA ALA A 125 -5.27 6.25 2.74
C ALA A 125 -5.94 7.35 3.59
N ARG A 126 -5.41 7.62 4.79
CA ARG A 126 -5.89 8.70 5.68
C ARG A 126 -5.75 10.07 5.03
N SER A 127 -4.63 10.35 4.35
CA SER A 127 -4.41 11.61 3.63
C SER A 127 -5.38 11.82 2.47
N LEU A 128 -5.95 10.74 1.92
CA LEU A 128 -7.04 10.76 0.94
C LEU A 128 -8.42 10.90 1.58
N GLY A 129 -8.50 11.03 2.90
CA GLY A 129 -9.75 11.14 3.66
C GLY A 129 -10.53 9.83 3.75
N ALA A 130 -9.87 8.69 3.54
CA ALA A 130 -10.54 7.39 3.56
C ALA A 130 -11.26 7.13 4.88
N ARG A 131 -12.52 6.71 4.79
CA ARG A 131 -13.30 6.21 5.93
C ARG A 131 -13.23 4.69 6.03
N TRP A 132 -12.99 4.02 4.90
CA TRP A 132 -12.87 2.58 4.83
C TRP A 132 -11.76 2.17 3.87
N ILE A 133 -11.16 1.07 4.18
CA ILE A 133 -10.20 0.35 3.36
C ILE A 133 -10.86 -0.98 2.96
N VAL A 134 -10.73 -1.33 1.69
CA VAL A 134 -10.98 -2.68 1.18
C VAL A 134 -9.69 -3.25 0.63
N GLY A 135 -9.56 -4.55 0.66
CA GLY A 135 -8.46 -5.24 -0.01
C GLY A 135 -8.77 -6.71 -0.15
N CYS A 136 -7.97 -7.39 -0.92
CA CYS A 136 -8.01 -8.85 -0.98
C CYS A 136 -6.60 -9.42 -0.85
N GLY A 137 -6.52 -10.63 -0.33
CA GLY A 137 -5.24 -11.30 -0.16
C GLY A 137 -5.42 -12.79 0.04
N HIS A 138 -4.35 -13.52 -0.19
CA HIS A 138 -4.30 -14.95 0.04
C HIS A 138 -4.52 -15.28 1.53
N GLN A 139 -5.18 -16.39 1.81
CA GLN A 139 -5.54 -16.80 3.17
C GLN A 139 -4.35 -16.83 4.13
N TYR A 140 -3.15 -17.18 3.70
CA TYR A 140 -1.98 -17.23 4.58
C TYR A 140 -1.49 -15.83 5.03
N VAL A 141 -1.82 -14.74 4.31
CA VAL A 141 -1.47 -13.37 4.71
C VAL A 141 -2.57 -12.70 5.54
N MET A 142 -3.77 -13.29 5.62
CA MET A 142 -4.89 -12.73 6.41
C MET A 142 -4.55 -12.52 7.88
N PRO A 143 -3.84 -13.43 8.58
CA PRO A 143 -3.45 -13.19 9.99
C PRO A 143 -2.63 -11.91 10.16
N PHE A 144 -1.79 -11.55 9.17
CA PHE A 144 -1.06 -10.29 9.19
C PHE A 144 -2.00 -9.08 9.15
N TYR A 145 -2.95 -9.04 8.21
CA TYR A 145 -3.90 -7.92 8.10
C TYR A 145 -4.85 -7.85 9.30
N CYS A 146 -5.37 -8.99 9.77
CA CYS A 146 -6.27 -9.05 10.92
C CYS A 146 -5.60 -8.56 12.22
N ARG A 147 -4.30 -8.80 12.38
CA ARG A 147 -3.53 -8.30 13.53
C ARG A 147 -3.58 -6.78 13.63
N PHE A 148 -3.73 -6.08 12.51
CA PHE A 148 -3.80 -4.62 12.45
C PHE A 148 -5.23 -4.10 12.27
N GLY A 149 -6.24 -4.93 12.50
CA GLY A 149 -7.62 -4.49 12.56
C GLY A 149 -8.43 -4.72 11.28
N ALA A 150 -7.88 -5.41 10.29
CA ALA A 150 -8.68 -5.86 9.17
C ALA A 150 -9.66 -6.96 9.59
N VAL A 151 -10.86 -6.91 9.04
CA VAL A 151 -11.92 -7.90 9.26
C VAL A 151 -12.21 -8.59 7.94
N VAL A 152 -12.07 -9.91 7.91
CA VAL A 152 -12.38 -10.71 6.72
C VAL A 152 -13.87 -10.72 6.48
N ASP A 153 -14.28 -10.46 5.24
CA ASP A 153 -15.68 -10.55 4.84
C ASP A 153 -16.08 -12.03 4.59
N ALA A 154 -16.74 -12.61 5.58
CA ALA A 154 -17.21 -14.00 5.47
C ALA A 154 -18.33 -14.15 4.42
N GLY A 155 -19.12 -13.10 4.18
CA GLY A 155 -20.23 -13.12 3.22
C GLY A 155 -19.77 -13.16 1.77
N LEU A 156 -18.59 -12.63 1.48
CA LEU A 156 -17.99 -12.70 0.14
C LEU A 156 -17.28 -14.05 -0.12
N GLY A 157 -16.98 -14.82 0.93
CA GLY A 157 -16.43 -16.17 0.78
C GLY A 157 -14.94 -16.24 0.45
N VAL A 158 -14.54 -17.37 -0.15
CA VAL A 158 -13.16 -17.69 -0.56
C VAL A 158 -13.12 -17.89 -2.07
N HIS A 159 -12.11 -17.31 -2.72
CA HIS A 159 -12.00 -17.32 -4.17
C HIS A 159 -10.69 -17.93 -4.64
N ALA A 160 -10.76 -18.76 -5.67
CA ALA A 160 -9.59 -19.28 -6.39
C ALA A 160 -9.00 -18.15 -7.28
N TYR A 161 -8.22 -17.24 -6.67
CA TYR A 161 -7.62 -16.10 -7.37
C TYR A 161 -6.17 -15.88 -6.88
N PRO A 162 -5.20 -15.65 -7.78
CA PRO A 162 -5.36 -15.52 -9.25
C PRO A 162 -5.64 -16.83 -9.97
N ASP A 163 -5.38 -17.97 -9.36
CA ASP A 163 -5.69 -19.31 -9.93
C ASP A 163 -6.09 -20.29 -8.80
N ALA A 164 -6.37 -21.54 -9.17
CA ALA A 164 -6.91 -22.55 -8.26
C ALA A 164 -5.99 -22.94 -7.07
N ARG A 165 -4.72 -22.56 -7.09
CA ARG A 165 -3.77 -22.83 -5.99
C ARG A 165 -3.92 -21.86 -4.83
N TYR A 166 -4.67 -20.77 -5.02
CA TYR A 166 -4.77 -19.70 -4.06
C TYR A 166 -6.19 -19.57 -3.52
N GLU A 167 -6.28 -19.45 -2.22
CA GLU A 167 -7.49 -19.13 -1.50
C GLU A 167 -7.46 -17.66 -1.12
N THR A 168 -8.09 -16.81 -1.91
CA THR A 168 -8.15 -15.37 -1.68
C THR A 168 -9.42 -14.98 -0.97
N ARG A 169 -9.28 -14.10 0.03
CA ARG A 169 -10.37 -13.52 0.80
C ARG A 169 -10.36 -12.00 0.68
N VAL A 170 -11.54 -11.41 0.78
CA VAL A 170 -11.72 -9.97 0.89
C VAL A 170 -11.70 -9.57 2.37
N PHE A 171 -11.13 -8.42 2.67
CA PHE A 171 -11.15 -7.82 4.00
C PHE A 171 -11.53 -6.33 3.93
N TRP A 172 -12.04 -5.84 5.05
CA TRP A 172 -12.36 -4.43 5.29
C TRP A 172 -11.58 -3.95 6.49
N ALA A 173 -11.25 -2.65 6.52
CA ALA A 173 -10.57 -2.07 7.66
C ALA A 173 -10.94 -0.59 7.82
N ASP A 174 -10.89 -0.13 9.08
CA ASP A 174 -10.95 1.27 9.43
C ASP A 174 -9.53 1.82 9.45
N PRO A 175 -9.17 2.83 8.64
CA PRO A 175 -7.82 3.37 8.58
C PRO A 175 -7.36 3.98 9.90
N GLU A 176 -8.23 4.61 10.69
CA GLU A 176 -7.88 5.19 11.99
C GLU A 176 -7.58 4.11 13.02
N PHE A 177 -8.42 3.06 13.06
CA PHE A 177 -8.16 1.90 13.94
C PHE A 177 -6.85 1.20 13.58
N CYS A 178 -6.61 0.98 12.28
CA CYS A 178 -5.37 0.37 11.81
C CYS A 178 -4.13 1.21 12.14
N ALA A 179 -4.20 2.53 11.98
CA ALA A 179 -3.12 3.43 12.34
C ALA A 179 -2.81 3.36 13.85
N GLY A 180 -3.84 3.32 14.70
CA GLY A 180 -3.71 3.12 16.14
C GLY A 180 -3.00 1.80 16.47
N LYS A 181 -3.45 0.69 15.88
CA LYS A 181 -2.84 -0.63 16.10
C LYS A 181 -1.38 -0.71 15.64
N LEU A 182 -1.05 -0.09 14.51
CA LEU A 182 0.33 -0.05 14.01
C LEU A 182 1.24 0.84 14.87
N SER A 183 0.70 1.84 15.56
CA SER A 183 1.46 2.65 16.51
C SER A 183 1.81 1.92 17.80
N GLU A 184 1.00 0.92 18.19
CA GLU A 184 1.23 0.07 19.36
C GLU A 184 2.33 -0.99 19.13
N VAL A 185 2.75 -1.22 17.89
CA VAL A 185 3.80 -2.20 17.58
C VAL A 185 5.15 -1.65 17.98
N GLU A 186 5.60 -1.96 19.19
CA GLU A 186 6.94 -1.64 19.67
C GLU A 186 8.00 -2.47 18.92
N GLY A 187 9.11 -1.80 18.59
CA GLY A 187 10.36 -2.48 18.31
C GLY A 187 10.39 -3.28 17.00
N ILE A 188 10.06 -2.64 15.87
CA ILE A 188 10.40 -3.21 14.56
C ILE A 188 11.93 -3.16 14.42
N ARG A 189 12.61 -4.25 14.79
CA ARG A 189 14.07 -4.34 14.68
C ARG A 189 14.49 -4.49 13.22
N GLY A 190 15.50 -3.75 12.81
CA GLY A 190 16.32 -4.06 11.62
C GLY A 190 16.00 -3.32 10.33
N VAL A 191 15.07 -2.36 10.29
CA VAL A 191 14.85 -1.55 9.09
C VAL A 191 14.83 -0.06 9.45
N VAL A 192 15.83 0.68 8.98
CA VAL A 192 15.85 2.16 9.06
C VAL A 192 15.24 2.68 7.77
N CYS A 193 14.09 3.35 7.87
CA CYS A 193 13.42 3.95 6.71
C CYS A 193 13.26 5.46 6.89
N ARG A 194 13.57 6.19 5.82
CA ARG A 194 13.17 7.58 5.66
C ARG A 194 11.93 7.61 4.78
N THR A 195 10.88 8.32 5.19
CA THR A 195 9.69 8.47 4.37
C THR A 195 9.70 9.83 3.69
N ARG A 196 9.60 9.83 2.35
CA ARG A 196 9.41 11.03 1.55
C ARG A 196 8.01 11.01 0.97
N ILE A 197 7.22 12.05 1.25
CA ILE A 197 5.87 12.19 0.73
C ILE A 197 5.90 13.28 -0.32
N PHE A 198 5.62 12.94 -1.57
CA PHE A 198 5.46 13.89 -2.64
C PHE A 198 3.99 14.33 -2.69
N VAL A 199 3.73 15.57 -2.32
CA VAL A 199 2.40 16.18 -2.41
C VAL A 199 2.46 17.22 -3.50
N ARG A 200 1.50 17.21 -4.42
CA ARG A 200 1.34 18.28 -5.42
C ARG A 200 1.12 19.59 -4.69
N GLY A 201 1.99 20.58 -4.91
CA GLY A 201 1.82 21.90 -4.34
C GLY A 201 0.48 22.47 -4.80
N GLU A 202 -0.35 22.94 -3.88
CA GLU A 202 -1.41 23.87 -4.24
C GLU A 202 -0.73 25.07 -4.89
N VAL A 203 -1.02 25.27 -6.17
CA VAL A 203 -0.61 26.49 -6.89
C VAL A 203 -1.43 27.62 -6.31
N SER A 204 -0.94 28.23 -5.25
CA SER A 204 -1.29 29.59 -4.90
C SER A 204 -0.68 30.45 -6.02
N GLU A 205 -1.52 31.15 -6.79
CA GLU A 205 -1.11 32.15 -7.75
C GLU A 205 -0.31 33.26 -7.08
N ARG A 206 0.99 33.05 -6.95
CA ARG A 206 2.02 34.11 -6.83
C ARG A 206 3.31 33.55 -7.40
N GLN A 207 3.58 33.96 -8.63
CA GLN A 207 4.87 34.04 -9.30
C GLN A 207 5.98 33.07 -8.86
N GLY A 208 6.28 32.11 -9.72
CA GLY A 208 7.63 31.60 -9.95
C GLY A 208 8.17 30.64 -8.91
N GLY A 209 8.16 29.37 -9.22
CA GLY A 209 8.93 28.34 -8.53
C GLY A 209 8.09 27.16 -8.07
N GLU A 210 8.31 26.01 -8.67
CA GLU A 210 7.88 24.73 -8.12
C GLU A 210 8.62 24.48 -6.80
N GLU A 211 8.02 24.83 -5.67
CA GLU A 211 8.46 24.33 -4.36
C GLU A 211 7.77 23.01 -4.07
N SER A 212 8.46 21.92 -4.40
CA SER A 212 8.14 20.63 -3.83
C SER A 212 8.47 20.65 -2.32
N ARG A 213 7.46 20.73 -1.46
CA ARG A 213 7.66 20.58 -0.01
C ARG A 213 8.00 19.12 0.29
N GLU A 214 9.28 18.87 0.51
CA GLU A 214 9.76 17.58 1.01
C GLU A 214 9.47 17.53 2.53
N ILE A 215 8.44 16.76 2.93
CA ILE A 215 8.21 16.46 4.35
C ILE A 215 8.99 15.19 4.66
N SER A 216 10.17 15.35 5.23
CA SER A 216 11.00 14.23 5.69
C SER A 216 10.59 13.84 7.11
N LYS A 217 9.93 12.71 7.29
CA LYS A 217 9.73 12.09 8.60
C LYS A 217 10.74 10.97 8.78
N PHE A 218 11.56 11.06 9.83
CA PHE A 218 12.54 10.03 10.19
C PHE A 218 11.90 9.05 11.17
N TYR A 219 12.01 7.76 10.87
CA TYR A 219 11.59 6.71 11.78
C TYR A 219 12.81 5.86 12.15
N ARG A 220 13.25 5.96 13.39
CA ARG A 220 14.25 5.05 13.94
C ARG A 220 13.53 3.90 14.63
N MET A 221 13.78 2.68 14.18
CA MET A 221 12.97 1.51 14.54
C MET A 221 13.61 0.66 15.65
N ASP A 222 14.57 1.18 16.37
CA ASP A 222 15.23 0.46 17.47
C ASP A 222 14.84 0.93 18.87
N ARG A 223 14.27 2.14 19.03
CA ARG A 223 13.77 2.65 20.33
C ARG A 223 12.71 3.74 20.13
N GLY A 224 11.47 3.37 19.86
CA GLY A 224 10.34 4.31 19.91
C GLY A 224 10.36 5.42 18.84
N TRP A 225 9.17 5.91 18.54
CA TRP A 225 8.91 6.95 17.55
C TRP A 225 9.25 8.31 18.15
N GLN A 226 10.15 9.07 17.54
CA GLN A 226 10.27 10.50 17.80
C GLN A 226 9.75 11.28 16.61
N GLU A 227 8.74 12.10 16.85
CA GLU A 227 8.22 13.06 15.90
C GLU A 227 9.20 14.23 15.82
N VAL A 228 9.81 14.44 14.65
CA VAL A 228 10.55 15.67 14.39
C VAL A 228 9.56 16.65 13.78
N ARG A 229 9.21 17.68 14.53
CA ARG A 229 8.40 18.80 14.03
C ARG A 229 9.18 19.53 12.94
N ALA A 230 8.47 19.84 11.85
CA ALA A 230 8.94 20.70 10.78
C ALA A 230 9.14 22.14 11.26
#